data_1463c1468582f019ae7b31e1d5bcab65
#
_entry.id   1463c1468582f019ae7b31e1d5bcab65
#
_cell.length_a   1.000
_cell.length_b   1.000
_cell.length_c   1.000
_cell.angle_alpha   90.00
_cell.angle_beta   90.00
_cell.angle_gamma   90.00
#
_symmetry.space_group_name_H-M   'P 1'
#
loop_
_entity.id
_entity.type
_entity.pdbx_description
1 polymer ?
#
loop_
_entity_poly.entity_id
_entity_poly.type
_entity_poly.pdbx_seq_one_letter_code
_entity_poly.pdbx_strand_id
1 'polypeptide(L)'
;MRALSSMLVLAAAGAVALTGTPAHADDVNLAARVQPGEEVFLTPELVPAAQYNGNVLVKLDTNSVPVKVKIANCRGKYIGTVPIAANDHAAYVAASTSPPAPCIRYRVKNMGNQTAAITGTGYY
;
A
#
# COMPACT_ATOMS: atom_id res chain seq x y z
N MET A 1 15.49 -1.81 17.98
CA MET A 1 14.52 -1.31 17.23
C MET A 1 14.16 -2.05 16.03
N ARG A 2 14.96 -2.84 15.53
CA ARG A 2 14.60 -3.66 14.40
C ARG A 2 13.59 -4.69 14.79
N ALA A 3 13.35 -4.98 16.04
CA ALA A 3 12.33 -5.93 16.46
C ALA A 3 10.95 -5.58 15.93
N LEU A 4 10.71 -4.32 15.64
CA LEU A 4 9.44 -3.93 15.06
C LEU A 4 9.17 -4.58 13.71
N SER A 5 10.21 -4.81 12.94
CA SER A 5 10.03 -5.45 11.65
C SER A 5 9.47 -6.86 11.79
N SER A 6 9.87 -7.56 12.83
CA SER A 6 9.32 -8.89 13.07
C SER A 6 7.84 -8.86 13.33
N MET A 7 7.38 -7.84 14.05
CA MET A 7 5.96 -7.69 14.27
C MET A 7 5.21 -7.38 13.00
N LEU A 8 5.82 -6.66 12.09
CA LEU A 8 5.20 -6.40 10.80
C LEU A 8 4.94 -7.70 10.05
N VAL A 9 5.87 -8.62 10.13
CA VAL A 9 5.68 -9.91 9.48
C VAL A 9 4.47 -10.63 10.03
N LEU A 10 4.26 -10.55 11.34
CA LEU A 10 3.07 -11.17 11.93
C LEU A 10 1.79 -10.54 11.43
N ALA A 11 1.84 -9.28 11.07
CA ALA A 11 0.67 -8.59 10.57
C ALA A 11 0.26 -9.03 9.16
N ALA A 12 1.06 -9.83 8.49
CA ALA A 12 0.76 -10.24 7.12
C ALA A 12 -0.48 -11.12 7.00
N ALA A 13 -1.04 -11.59 8.09
CA ALA A 13 -2.22 -12.44 8.04
C ALA A 13 -3.48 -11.70 7.64
N GLY A 14 -3.47 -10.39 7.57
CA GLY A 14 -4.64 -9.62 7.19
C GLY A 14 -4.36 -8.14 7.24
N ALA A 15 -5.43 -7.34 7.16
CA ALA A 15 -5.32 -5.90 7.26
C ALA A 15 -5.10 -5.51 8.71
N VAL A 16 -3.86 -5.36 9.11
CA VAL A 16 -3.48 -5.00 10.48
C VAL A 16 -2.83 -3.63 10.46
N ALA A 17 -3.35 -2.73 11.30
CA ALA A 17 -2.79 -1.41 11.44
C ALA A 17 -1.46 -1.47 12.19
N LEU A 18 -0.51 -0.68 11.75
CA LEU A 18 0.80 -0.58 12.36
C LEU A 18 0.94 0.76 13.06
N THR A 19 1.76 0.80 14.10
CA THR A 19 2.05 2.04 14.82
C THR A 19 3.46 2.49 14.51
N GLY A 20 3.68 3.81 14.53
CA GLY A 20 4.99 4.37 14.27
C GLY A 20 5.38 4.32 12.80
N THR A 21 6.64 4.60 12.54
CA THR A 21 7.19 4.59 11.19
C THR A 21 7.54 3.16 10.79
N PRO A 22 6.98 2.65 9.69
CA PRO A 22 7.30 1.29 9.25
C PRO A 22 8.77 1.15 8.87
N ALA A 23 9.34 -0.03 9.15
CA ALA A 23 10.66 -0.39 8.64
C ALA A 23 10.54 -0.70 7.15
N HIS A 24 11.30 0.01 6.32
CA HIS A 24 11.19 -0.11 4.86
C HIS A 24 12.49 0.36 4.23
N ALA A 25 12.70 -0.01 2.98
CA ALA A 25 13.87 0.42 2.23
C ALA A 25 13.65 1.80 1.61
N ASP A 26 12.42 2.10 1.19
CA ASP A 26 12.14 3.33 0.45
C ASP A 26 10.70 3.76 0.69
N ASP A 27 10.37 4.99 0.31
CA ASP A 27 9.01 5.48 0.37
C ASP A 27 8.65 6.26 -0.90
N VAL A 28 7.35 6.42 -1.13
CA VAL A 28 6.85 7.12 -2.31
C VAL A 28 5.54 7.82 -1.96
N ASN A 29 5.35 9.01 -2.52
CA ASN A 29 4.10 9.73 -2.38
C ASN A 29 3.04 9.11 -3.28
N LEU A 30 1.85 8.93 -2.72
CA LEU A 30 0.70 8.41 -3.42
C LEU A 30 -0.32 9.53 -3.62
N ALA A 31 -0.85 9.68 -4.82
CA ALA A 31 -1.88 10.66 -5.08
C ALA A 31 -2.69 10.30 -6.31
N ALA A 32 -4.01 10.35 -6.21
CA ALA A 32 -4.89 10.18 -7.35
C ALA A 32 -6.28 10.71 -7.02
N ARG A 33 -7.02 11.11 -8.04
CA ARG A 33 -8.44 11.40 -7.94
C ARG A 33 -9.18 10.26 -8.59
N VAL A 34 -10.13 9.66 -7.86
CA VAL A 34 -10.72 8.38 -8.26
C VAL A 34 -12.23 8.47 -8.20
N GLN A 35 -12.90 8.13 -9.29
CA GLN A 35 -14.35 8.08 -9.37
C GLN A 35 -14.87 6.78 -8.75
N PRO A 36 -16.16 6.73 -8.37
CA PRO A 36 -16.73 5.50 -7.80
C PRO A 36 -16.52 4.30 -8.72
N GLY A 37 -16.02 3.21 -8.17
CA GLY A 37 -15.76 1.99 -8.94
C GLY A 37 -14.52 2.03 -9.82
N GLU A 38 -13.91 3.18 -10.00
CA GLU A 38 -12.71 3.32 -10.81
C GLU A 38 -11.49 2.78 -10.09
N GLU A 39 -10.56 2.23 -10.86
CA GLU A 39 -9.28 1.78 -10.34
C GLU A 39 -8.18 2.45 -11.14
N VAL A 40 -7.25 3.11 -10.45
CA VAL A 40 -6.18 3.87 -11.10
C VAL A 40 -4.84 3.57 -10.45
N PHE A 41 -3.77 3.80 -11.17
CA PHE A 41 -2.43 3.73 -10.59
C PHE A 41 -2.18 4.97 -9.74
N LEU A 42 -1.58 4.74 -8.57
CA LEU A 42 -1.13 5.82 -7.68
C LEU A 42 0.33 6.20 -7.96
N THR A 43 1.08 5.32 -8.61
CA THR A 43 2.50 5.52 -8.85
C THR A 43 2.88 5.01 -10.24
N PRO A 44 4.00 5.51 -10.80
CA PRO A 44 4.66 4.81 -11.89
C PRO A 44 5.23 3.48 -11.38
N GLU A 45 5.94 2.79 -12.24
CA GLU A 45 6.66 1.58 -11.83
C GLU A 45 7.78 1.93 -10.86
N LEU A 46 7.85 1.19 -9.76
CA LEU A 46 8.85 1.38 -8.73
C LEU A 46 9.75 0.15 -8.68
N VAL A 47 11.04 0.41 -8.60
CA VAL A 47 12.03 -0.66 -8.48
C VAL A 47 12.50 -0.68 -7.03
N PRO A 48 12.11 -1.68 -6.24
CA PRO A 48 12.50 -1.74 -4.84
C PRO A 48 14.02 -1.84 -4.67
N ALA A 49 14.51 -1.32 -3.56
CA ALA A 49 15.92 -1.44 -3.23
C ALA A 49 16.29 -2.89 -2.95
N ALA A 50 17.57 -3.20 -3.14
CA ALA A 50 18.03 -4.58 -2.99
C ALA A 50 17.81 -5.14 -1.59
N GLN A 51 17.83 -4.29 -0.57
CA GLN A 51 17.63 -4.69 0.81
C GLN A 51 16.17 -4.70 1.23
N TYR A 52 15.24 -4.54 0.32
CA TYR A 52 13.83 -4.61 0.62
C TYR A 52 13.50 -5.96 1.28
N ASN A 53 12.73 -5.92 2.36
CA ASN A 53 12.49 -7.11 3.18
C ASN A 53 11.20 -7.84 2.83
N GLY A 54 10.58 -7.52 1.73
CA GLY A 54 9.40 -8.24 1.27
C GLY A 54 8.07 -7.65 1.68
N ASN A 55 8.06 -6.56 2.44
CA ASN A 55 6.80 -5.93 2.85
C ASN A 55 6.57 -4.64 2.07
N VAL A 56 5.34 -4.50 1.58
CA VAL A 56 4.88 -3.28 0.91
C VAL A 56 3.75 -2.72 1.76
N LEU A 57 3.93 -1.49 2.23
CA LEU A 57 2.98 -0.87 3.14
C LEU A 57 2.36 0.37 2.51
N VAL A 58 1.19 0.73 3.03
CA VAL A 58 0.48 1.94 2.61
C VAL A 58 -0.10 2.64 3.83
N LYS A 59 0.01 3.96 3.84
CA LYS A 59 -0.61 4.82 4.84
C LYS A 59 -1.27 5.97 4.11
N LEU A 60 -2.60 6.07 4.21
CA LEU A 60 -3.34 7.12 3.53
C LEU A 60 -3.51 8.34 4.44
N ASP A 61 -3.32 9.52 3.88
CA ASP A 61 -3.51 10.78 4.58
C ASP A 61 -4.87 11.39 4.26
N THR A 62 -5.40 11.12 3.07
CA THR A 62 -6.69 11.61 2.62
C THR A 62 -7.41 10.49 1.90
N ASN A 63 -8.55 10.07 2.43
CA ASN A 63 -9.41 9.04 1.81
C ASN A 63 -10.81 9.15 2.38
N SER A 64 -11.59 10.07 1.86
CA SER A 64 -12.96 10.30 2.34
C SER A 64 -13.94 9.16 2.01
N VAL A 65 -13.50 8.17 1.23
CA VAL A 65 -14.28 7.00 0.84
C VAL A 65 -13.50 5.73 1.17
N PRO A 66 -14.19 4.59 1.36
CA PRO A 66 -13.48 3.33 1.48
C PRO A 66 -12.82 2.98 0.15
N VAL A 67 -11.64 2.40 0.23
CA VAL A 67 -10.84 2.04 -0.95
C VAL A 67 -10.24 0.65 -0.78
N LYS A 68 -9.81 0.07 -1.89
CA LYS A 68 -8.89 -1.06 -1.91
C LYS A 68 -7.58 -0.60 -2.51
N VAL A 69 -6.51 -0.77 -1.77
CA VAL A 69 -5.16 -0.53 -2.31
C VAL A 69 -4.61 -1.88 -2.75
N LYS A 70 -4.15 -1.93 -3.99
CA LYS A 70 -3.63 -3.15 -4.59
C LYS A 70 -2.21 -2.94 -5.02
N ILE A 71 -1.38 -3.94 -4.80
CA ILE A 71 -0.01 -3.94 -5.25
C ILE A 71 0.10 -4.89 -6.42
N ALA A 72 0.58 -4.38 -7.55
CA ALA A 72 0.82 -5.16 -8.74
C ALA A 72 2.32 -5.21 -9.02
N ASN A 73 2.79 -6.33 -9.57
CA ASN A 73 4.13 -6.33 -10.15
C ASN A 73 4.10 -5.66 -11.53
N CYS A 74 5.26 -5.44 -12.13
CA CYS A 74 5.30 -4.73 -13.41
C CYS A 74 4.87 -5.60 -14.60
N ARG A 75 4.47 -6.83 -14.35
CA ARG A 75 3.79 -7.67 -15.35
C ARG A 75 2.28 -7.53 -15.25
N GLY A 76 1.78 -6.70 -14.34
CA GLY A 76 0.36 -6.50 -14.14
C GLY A 76 -0.31 -7.50 -13.22
N LYS A 77 0.44 -8.41 -12.60
CA LYS A 77 -0.12 -9.37 -11.66
C LYS A 77 -0.24 -8.76 -10.28
N TYR A 78 -1.39 -8.90 -9.65
CA TYR A 78 -1.57 -8.46 -8.28
C TYR A 78 -0.88 -9.42 -7.31
N ILE A 79 -0.12 -8.84 -6.39
CA ILE A 79 0.61 -9.61 -5.37
C ILE A 79 0.11 -9.30 -3.97
N GLY A 80 -0.83 -8.38 -3.82
CA GLY A 80 -1.45 -8.09 -2.55
C GLY A 80 -2.54 -7.05 -2.68
N THR A 81 -3.43 -7.03 -1.70
CA THR A 81 -4.57 -6.12 -1.64
C THR A 81 -4.90 -5.87 -0.18
N VAL A 82 -5.25 -4.63 0.15
CA VAL A 82 -5.74 -4.30 1.48
C VAL A 82 -6.92 -3.34 1.37
N PRO A 83 -8.04 -3.64 2.03
CA PRO A 83 -9.15 -2.70 2.15
C PRO A 83 -8.83 -1.68 3.24
N ILE A 84 -9.14 -0.41 2.98
CA ILE A 84 -8.94 0.66 3.95
C ILE A 84 -10.24 1.43 4.06
N ALA A 85 -10.76 1.54 5.28
CA ALA A 85 -12.01 2.24 5.53
C ALA A 85 -11.86 3.74 5.29
N ALA A 86 -12.98 4.41 5.04
CA ALA A 86 -12.97 5.87 4.89
C ALA A 86 -12.34 6.53 6.10
N ASN A 87 -11.49 7.51 5.86
CA ASN A 87 -10.82 8.30 6.91
C ASN A 87 -9.94 7.48 7.84
N ASP A 88 -9.48 6.33 7.41
CA ASP A 88 -8.55 5.50 8.16
C ASP A 88 -7.13 5.82 7.68
N HIS A 89 -6.32 6.37 8.58
CA HIS A 89 -4.98 6.85 8.28
C HIS A 89 -3.87 5.98 8.88
N ALA A 90 -4.22 4.78 9.32
CA ALA A 90 -3.22 3.84 9.83
C ALA A 90 -2.39 3.25 8.68
N ALA A 91 -1.21 2.76 9.01
CA ALA A 91 -0.37 2.05 8.05
C ALA A 91 -0.79 0.58 7.99
N TYR A 92 -0.85 0.04 6.78
CA TYR A 92 -1.24 -1.35 6.54
C TYR A 92 -0.24 -2.05 5.64
N VAL A 93 -0.08 -3.34 5.86
CA VAL A 93 0.67 -4.19 4.93
C VAL A 93 -0.23 -4.48 3.73
N ALA A 94 0.15 -3.98 2.57
CA ALA A 94 -0.62 -4.18 1.34
C ALA A 94 -0.18 -5.42 0.58
N ALA A 95 1.08 -5.83 0.73
CA ALA A 95 1.59 -7.05 0.12
C ALA A 95 2.81 -7.52 0.90
N SER A 96 3.01 -8.84 0.89
CA SER A 96 4.22 -9.47 1.40
C SER A 96 4.76 -10.35 0.30
N THR A 97 6.03 -10.17 -0.04
CA THR A 97 6.68 -10.94 -1.10
C THR A 97 7.93 -11.59 -0.55
N SER A 98 8.15 -12.84 -0.94
CA SER A 98 9.36 -13.57 -0.60
C SER A 98 9.65 -14.56 -1.73
N PRO A 99 10.64 -14.28 -2.58
CA PRO A 99 11.52 -13.12 -2.56
C PRO A 99 10.79 -11.83 -2.92
N PRO A 100 11.38 -10.66 -2.62
CA PRO A 100 10.78 -9.39 -3.00
C PRO A 100 10.55 -9.30 -4.50
N ALA A 101 9.46 -8.66 -4.87
CA ALA A 101 9.19 -8.42 -6.29
C ALA A 101 10.22 -7.43 -6.85
N PRO A 102 10.74 -7.66 -8.06
CA PRO A 102 11.72 -6.73 -8.64
C PRO A 102 11.11 -5.40 -9.03
N CYS A 103 9.79 -5.32 -9.16
CA CYS A 103 9.11 -4.11 -9.58
C CYS A 103 7.68 -4.15 -9.05
N ILE A 104 7.20 -3.02 -8.52
CA ILE A 104 5.84 -2.91 -7.99
C ILE A 104 5.18 -1.63 -8.46
N ARG A 105 3.85 -1.62 -8.42
CA ARG A 105 3.03 -0.43 -8.63
C ARG A 105 1.88 -0.43 -7.63
N TYR A 106 1.55 0.73 -7.11
CA TYR A 106 0.38 0.90 -6.26
C TYR A 106 -0.82 1.26 -7.13
N ARG A 107 -1.94 0.61 -6.88
CA ARG A 107 -3.23 0.94 -7.48
C ARG A 107 -4.25 1.16 -6.39
N VAL A 108 -5.26 1.94 -6.68
CA VAL A 108 -6.37 2.16 -5.76
C VAL A 108 -7.68 2.03 -6.50
N LYS A 109 -8.63 1.35 -5.87
CA LYS A 109 -10.01 1.27 -6.34
C LYS A 109 -10.91 1.99 -5.35
N ASN A 110 -11.73 2.90 -5.85
CA ASN A 110 -12.72 3.59 -5.04
C ASN A 110 -13.91 2.66 -4.81
N MET A 111 -14.13 2.27 -3.55
CA MET A 111 -15.20 1.37 -3.16
C MET A 111 -16.41 2.14 -2.64
N GLY A 112 -16.37 3.46 -2.64
CA GLY A 112 -17.47 4.31 -2.23
C GLY A 112 -18.36 4.73 -3.41
N ASN A 113 -19.23 5.67 -3.15
CA ASN A 113 -20.17 6.17 -4.14
C ASN A 113 -19.96 7.65 -4.51
N GLN A 114 -18.81 8.20 -4.15
CA GLN A 114 -18.43 9.57 -4.47
C GLN A 114 -16.99 9.60 -5.00
N THR A 115 -16.72 10.58 -5.87
CA THR A 115 -15.36 10.84 -6.30
C THR A 115 -14.55 11.34 -5.10
N ALA A 116 -13.32 10.87 -4.98
CA ALA A 116 -12.45 11.25 -3.87
C ALA A 116 -11.02 11.47 -4.32
N ALA A 117 -10.37 12.39 -3.64
CA ALA A 117 -8.91 12.53 -3.75
C ALA A 117 -8.27 11.61 -2.72
N ILE A 118 -7.35 10.78 -3.17
CA ILE A 118 -6.64 9.84 -2.32
C ILE A 118 -5.18 10.27 -2.29
N THR A 119 -4.66 10.51 -1.10
CA THR A 119 -3.25 10.83 -0.92
C THR A 119 -2.68 10.00 0.22
N GLY A 120 -1.39 9.78 0.18
CA GLY A 120 -0.72 9.04 1.25
C GLY A 120 0.72 8.73 0.91
N THR A 121 1.27 7.75 1.60
CA THR A 121 2.65 7.30 1.42
C THR A 121 2.68 5.79 1.32
N GLY A 122 3.44 5.29 0.35
CA GLY A 122 3.78 3.89 0.24
C GLY A 122 5.19 3.65 0.75
N TYR A 123 5.39 2.53 1.43
CA TYR A 123 6.70 2.13 1.95
C TYR A 123 7.06 0.76 1.37
N TYR A 124 8.30 0.62 0.86
CA TYR A 124 8.71 -0.62 0.21
C TYR A 124 10.21 -0.85 0.24
#